data_d76de33f13d8a17c88b27569c63be2ee
#
_entry.id   d76de33f13d8a17c88b27569c63be2ee
#
_cell.length_a   1.000
_cell.length_b   1.000
_cell.length_c   1.000
_cell.angle_alpha   90.00
_cell.angle_beta   90.00
_cell.angle_gamma   90.00
#
_symmetry.space_group_name_H-M   'P 1'
#
loop_
_entity.id
_entity.type
_entity.pdbx_description
1 polymer ?
#
loop_
_entity_poly.entity_id
_entity_poly.type
_entity_poly.pdbx_seq_one_letter_code
_entity_poly.pdbx_strand_id
1 'polypeptide(L)'
;WKVKDGVITVDKSKGDIQTKDKFNDFQLHIEWRVPKDIEGSDQLRGNSGIYLQGMYEVQVLDNYNNKTYVNGMAGSIYKQTAPLANAMRKPGEWNVYDIIYTAPTFKADGTYRTRPHVTVIQNGVILQNNTEILGTTEFIGLPRTVKHGAGPILLQAHGDKSQPISFRNIWIRNL
;
A
#
# COMPACT_ATOMS: atom_id res chain seq x y z
N TRP A 1 -6.51 16.60 2.59
CA TRP A 1 -6.82 15.88 1.35
C TRP A 1 -7.97 16.56 0.61
N LYS A 2 -7.91 16.61 -0.71
CA LYS A 2 -8.93 17.27 -1.55
C LYS A 2 -9.78 16.21 -2.23
N VAL A 3 -11.11 16.41 -2.21
CA VAL A 3 -12.06 15.52 -2.90
C VAL A 3 -12.73 16.33 -4.01
N LYS A 4 -12.63 15.86 -5.24
CA LYS A 4 -13.28 16.45 -6.41
C LYS A 4 -13.68 15.36 -7.40
N ASP A 5 -14.93 15.36 -7.85
CA ASP A 5 -15.47 14.44 -8.86
C ASP A 5 -15.16 12.95 -8.57
N GLY A 6 -15.32 12.52 -7.29
CA GLY A 6 -15.03 11.16 -6.84
C GLY A 6 -13.54 10.81 -6.72
N VAL A 7 -12.64 11.76 -6.92
CA VAL A 7 -11.19 11.60 -6.79
C VAL A 7 -10.72 12.25 -5.50
N ILE A 8 -9.94 11.50 -4.70
CA ILE A 8 -9.26 11.97 -3.49
C ILE A 8 -7.80 12.23 -3.85
N THR A 9 -7.32 13.46 -3.68
CA THR A 9 -5.92 13.81 -3.92
C THR A 9 -5.22 14.09 -2.58
N VAL A 10 -4.03 13.51 -2.43
CA VAL A 10 -3.20 13.68 -1.23
C VAL A 10 -2.92 15.17 -0.97
N ASP A 11 -3.10 15.59 0.26
CA ASP A 11 -2.56 16.85 0.78
C ASP A 11 -1.47 16.52 1.81
N LYS A 12 -0.22 16.61 1.38
CA LYS A 12 0.94 16.23 2.19
C LYS A 12 1.08 17.06 3.47
N SER A 13 0.45 18.23 3.54
CA SER A 13 0.45 19.07 4.75
C SER A 13 -0.52 18.59 5.84
N LYS A 14 -1.41 17.65 5.52
CA LYS A 14 -2.48 17.17 6.41
C LYS A 14 -2.19 15.79 7.01
N GLY A 15 -1.07 15.16 6.64
CA GLY A 15 -0.73 13.81 7.07
C GLY A 15 -1.64 12.74 6.46
N ASP A 16 -1.50 11.55 6.95
CA ASP A 16 -2.21 10.36 6.49
C ASP A 16 -3.71 10.43 6.78
N ILE A 17 -4.49 9.69 5.99
CA ILE A 17 -5.91 9.46 6.28
C ILE A 17 -6.17 7.97 6.46
N GLN A 18 -7.20 7.63 7.22
CA GLN A 18 -7.59 6.24 7.44
C GLN A 18 -9.10 6.07 7.50
N THR A 19 -9.55 4.82 7.29
CA THR A 19 -10.96 4.47 7.47
C THR A 19 -11.37 4.61 8.93
N LYS A 20 -12.64 4.95 9.19
CA LYS A 20 -13.24 4.87 10.53
C LYS A 20 -13.48 3.42 10.93
N ASP A 21 -13.92 2.62 9.97
CA ASP A 21 -14.14 1.19 10.14
C ASP A 21 -12.81 0.43 10.21
N LYS A 22 -12.84 -0.68 10.92
CA LYS A 22 -11.69 -1.59 11.12
C LYS A 22 -12.01 -2.95 10.52
N PHE A 23 -11.01 -3.58 9.95
CA PHE A 23 -11.13 -4.82 9.19
C PHE A 23 -10.16 -5.88 9.69
N ASN A 24 -10.56 -7.16 9.57
CA ASN A 24 -9.67 -8.31 9.71
C ASN A 24 -9.32 -8.84 8.31
N ASP A 25 -9.96 -9.90 7.87
CA ASP A 25 -9.79 -10.44 6.53
C ASP A 25 -10.65 -9.66 5.54
N PHE A 26 -10.08 -9.27 4.41
CA PHE A 26 -10.82 -8.47 3.45
C PHE A 26 -10.28 -8.58 2.03
N GLN A 27 -11.13 -8.22 1.09
CA GLN A 27 -10.77 -7.83 -0.26
C GLN A 27 -10.90 -6.31 -0.38
N LEU A 28 -9.83 -5.64 -0.83
CA LEU A 28 -9.78 -4.21 -1.09
C LEU A 28 -9.53 -3.96 -2.58
N HIS A 29 -10.34 -3.11 -3.18
CA HIS A 29 -10.10 -2.54 -4.49
C HIS A 29 -9.78 -1.06 -4.34
N ILE A 30 -8.74 -0.58 -5.01
CA ILE A 30 -8.35 0.82 -4.98
C ILE A 30 -7.66 1.21 -6.28
N GLU A 31 -8.12 2.30 -6.90
CA GLU A 31 -7.43 2.89 -8.03
C GLU A 31 -6.58 4.08 -7.60
N TRP A 32 -5.38 4.17 -8.14
CA TRP A 32 -4.45 5.26 -7.83
C TRP A 32 -3.69 5.71 -9.07
N ARG A 33 -3.25 6.96 -9.08
CA ARG A 33 -2.39 7.47 -10.15
C ARG A 33 -1.45 8.55 -9.66
N VAL A 34 -0.30 8.66 -10.31
CA VAL A 34 0.58 9.82 -10.26
C VAL A 34 0.16 10.82 -11.35
N PRO A 35 0.43 12.13 -11.19
CA PRO A 35 0.22 13.12 -12.24
C PRO A 35 0.99 12.79 -13.52
N LYS A 36 0.51 13.27 -14.67
CA LYS A 36 1.14 13.04 -15.97
C LYS A 36 2.56 13.62 -16.05
N ASP A 37 2.76 14.72 -15.37
CA ASP A 37 4.00 15.53 -15.32
C ASP A 37 4.77 15.28 -14.03
N ILE A 38 4.69 14.06 -13.46
CA ILE A 38 5.36 13.68 -12.22
C ILE A 38 6.87 13.87 -12.34
N GLU A 39 7.46 14.55 -11.38
CA GLU A 39 8.90 14.78 -11.27
C GLU A 39 9.53 13.94 -10.16
N GLY A 40 10.85 13.86 -10.15
CA GLY A 40 11.63 13.12 -9.18
C GLY A 40 12.19 11.80 -9.71
N SER A 41 12.82 11.07 -8.83
CA SER A 41 13.43 9.76 -9.13
C SER A 41 13.44 8.90 -7.87
N ASP A 42 13.67 7.59 -8.05
CA ASP A 42 13.76 6.63 -6.95
C ASP A 42 12.51 6.72 -6.05
N GLN A 43 12.66 6.70 -4.75
CA GLN A 43 11.57 6.81 -3.75
C GLN A 43 10.99 8.23 -3.62
N LEU A 44 11.56 9.20 -4.32
CA LEU A 44 11.10 10.61 -4.32
C LEU A 44 10.24 10.95 -5.54
N ARG A 45 9.58 9.94 -6.13
CA ARG A 45 8.73 10.11 -7.31
C ARG A 45 7.39 9.40 -7.14
N GLY A 46 6.36 10.18 -6.77
CA GLY A 46 5.00 9.67 -6.63
C GLY A 46 4.89 8.58 -5.57
N ASN A 47 5.40 8.84 -4.37
CA ASN A 47 5.42 7.90 -3.27
C ASN A 47 4.18 8.03 -2.38
N SER A 48 3.65 6.90 -1.96
CA SER A 48 2.59 6.72 -0.97
C SER A 48 2.60 5.26 -0.50
N GLY A 49 1.74 4.92 0.46
CA GLY A 49 1.54 3.55 0.93
C GLY A 49 0.07 3.28 1.24
N ILE A 50 -0.35 2.04 1.04
CA ILE A 50 -1.63 1.52 1.50
C ILE A 50 -1.33 0.59 2.66
N TYR A 51 -1.66 1.03 3.89
CA TYR A 51 -1.40 0.26 5.10
C TYR A 51 -2.61 -0.60 5.46
N LEU A 52 -2.43 -1.91 5.34
CA LEU A 52 -3.40 -2.91 5.76
C LEU A 52 -3.38 -2.99 7.28
N GLN A 53 -4.55 -2.90 7.91
CA GLN A 53 -4.73 -2.78 9.37
C GLN A 53 -3.87 -1.66 10.01
N GLY A 54 -3.49 -0.63 9.23
CA GLY A 54 -2.67 0.50 9.69
C GLY A 54 -1.20 0.17 9.95
N MET A 55 -0.71 -1.04 9.61
CA MET A 55 0.61 -1.53 10.01
C MET A 55 1.43 -2.17 8.89
N TYR A 56 0.79 -2.72 7.86
CA TYR A 56 1.42 -3.53 6.83
C TYR A 56 1.30 -2.84 5.48
N GLU A 57 2.38 -2.29 4.98
CA GLU A 57 2.37 -1.44 3.80
C GLU A 57 2.48 -2.24 2.50
N VAL A 58 1.50 -2.02 1.62
CA VAL A 58 1.63 -2.27 0.19
C VAL A 58 2.06 -0.96 -0.46
N GLN A 59 3.25 -0.97 -1.05
CA GLN A 59 3.88 0.22 -1.62
C GLN A 59 3.11 0.77 -2.82
N VAL A 60 2.99 2.10 -2.86
CA VAL A 60 2.55 2.89 -4.01
C VAL A 60 3.70 3.79 -4.44
N LEU A 61 4.19 3.60 -5.66
CA LEU A 61 5.32 4.36 -6.20
C LEU A 61 5.21 4.43 -7.73
N ASP A 62 5.65 5.53 -8.33
CA ASP A 62 5.83 5.54 -9.79
C ASP A 62 7.07 4.74 -10.19
N ASN A 63 6.87 3.54 -10.72
CA ASN A 63 7.92 2.68 -11.27
C ASN A 63 7.96 2.66 -12.79
N TYR A 64 7.21 3.53 -13.46
CA TYR A 64 7.30 3.65 -14.92
C TYR A 64 8.61 4.36 -15.31
N ASN A 65 9.56 3.59 -15.87
CA ASN A 65 10.91 4.08 -16.19
C ASN A 65 11.63 4.74 -15.01
N ASN A 66 11.35 4.30 -13.79
CA ASN A 66 11.95 4.79 -12.56
C ASN A 66 12.61 3.63 -11.80
N LYS A 67 13.92 3.69 -11.63
CA LYS A 67 14.69 2.69 -10.91
C LYS A 67 14.67 2.97 -9.41
N THR A 68 14.47 1.93 -8.63
CA THR A 68 14.56 1.95 -7.17
C THR A 68 14.97 0.58 -6.65
N TYR A 69 15.18 0.42 -5.35
CA TYR A 69 15.41 -0.89 -4.76
C TYR A 69 14.16 -1.77 -4.87
N VAL A 70 14.36 -3.05 -5.15
CA VAL A 70 13.28 -3.96 -5.60
C VAL A 70 12.15 -4.12 -4.58
N ASN A 71 12.45 -4.15 -3.28
CA ASN A 71 11.45 -4.27 -2.22
C ASN A 71 10.85 -2.92 -1.77
N GLY A 72 11.08 -1.85 -2.54
CA GLY A 72 10.44 -0.54 -2.44
C GLY A 72 9.66 -0.16 -3.70
N MET A 73 9.53 -1.08 -4.66
CA MET A 73 8.73 -0.89 -5.87
C MET A 73 7.23 -0.94 -5.56
N ALA A 74 6.40 -0.39 -6.45
CA ALA A 74 4.95 -0.52 -6.38
C ALA A 74 4.52 -1.99 -6.21
N GLY A 75 3.61 -2.25 -5.27
CA GLY A 75 3.12 -3.60 -4.95
C GLY A 75 4.08 -4.46 -4.12
N SER A 76 5.23 -3.95 -3.70
CA SER A 76 6.05 -4.62 -2.68
C SER A 76 5.33 -4.62 -1.33
N ILE A 77 5.59 -5.64 -0.51
CA ILE A 77 5.45 -5.48 0.94
C ILE A 77 6.71 -4.72 1.39
N TYR A 78 6.53 -3.42 1.66
CA TYR A 78 7.61 -2.45 1.74
C TYR A 78 8.77 -2.92 2.62
N LYS A 79 9.99 -2.93 2.02
CA LYS A 79 11.24 -3.43 2.61
C LYS A 79 11.24 -4.89 3.08
N GLN A 80 10.19 -5.66 2.78
CA GLN A 80 10.11 -7.09 3.11
C GLN A 80 10.20 -7.95 1.85
N THR A 81 9.22 -7.83 0.94
CA THR A 81 9.13 -8.70 -0.24
C THR A 81 8.93 -7.87 -1.52
N ALA A 82 9.79 -8.10 -2.50
CA ALA A 82 9.68 -7.47 -3.81
C ALA A 82 8.43 -7.94 -4.57
N PRO A 83 7.86 -7.13 -5.47
CA PRO A 83 6.81 -7.58 -6.37
C PRO A 83 7.37 -8.57 -7.41
N LEU A 84 6.53 -9.51 -7.85
CA LEU A 84 6.89 -10.51 -8.87
C LEU A 84 7.09 -9.90 -10.26
N ALA A 85 6.49 -8.74 -10.52
CA ALA A 85 6.58 -8.02 -11.79
C ALA A 85 6.43 -6.51 -11.57
N ASN A 86 6.79 -5.72 -12.58
CA ASN A 86 6.44 -4.30 -12.67
C ASN A 86 5.28 -4.14 -13.66
N ALA A 87 4.06 -3.99 -13.17
CA ALA A 87 2.85 -3.82 -13.96
C ALA A 87 2.39 -2.35 -14.03
N MET A 88 3.29 -1.40 -13.80
CA MET A 88 3.01 0.02 -13.74
C MET A 88 2.56 0.58 -15.09
N ARG A 89 1.48 1.37 -15.09
CA ARG A 89 1.06 2.18 -16.23
C ARG A 89 1.81 3.50 -16.27
N LYS A 90 1.73 4.20 -17.43
CA LYS A 90 2.38 5.51 -17.60
C LYS A 90 1.84 6.54 -16.61
N PRO A 91 2.66 7.53 -16.22
CA PRO A 91 2.18 8.67 -15.45
C PRO A 91 0.93 9.31 -16.08
N GLY A 92 -0.04 9.65 -15.23
CA GLY A 92 -1.35 10.16 -15.64
C GLY A 92 -2.41 9.08 -15.87
N GLU A 93 -2.03 7.82 -16.03
CA GLU A 93 -2.97 6.69 -16.14
C GLU A 93 -3.32 6.12 -14.77
N TRP A 94 -4.54 5.61 -14.63
CA TRP A 94 -4.99 4.95 -13.40
C TRP A 94 -4.41 3.54 -13.30
N ASN A 95 -3.75 3.25 -12.21
CA ASN A 95 -3.38 1.90 -11.78
C ASN A 95 -4.45 1.36 -10.85
N VAL A 96 -4.68 0.08 -10.92
CA VAL A 96 -5.65 -0.65 -10.09
C VAL A 96 -4.89 -1.60 -9.18
N TYR A 97 -5.18 -1.58 -7.89
CA TYR A 97 -4.84 -2.65 -6.97
C TYR A 97 -6.10 -3.40 -6.55
N ASP A 98 -6.08 -4.73 -6.73
CA ASP A 98 -6.96 -5.67 -6.06
C ASP A 98 -6.14 -6.44 -5.03
N ILE A 99 -6.48 -6.26 -3.75
CA ILE A 99 -5.74 -6.79 -2.60
C ILE A 99 -6.64 -7.76 -1.85
N ILE A 100 -6.18 -9.00 -1.65
CA ILE A 100 -6.80 -9.99 -0.78
C ILE A 100 -5.89 -10.16 0.43
N TYR A 101 -6.42 -9.88 1.61
CA TYR A 101 -5.66 -9.88 2.85
C TYR A 101 -6.27 -10.81 3.88
N THR A 102 -5.42 -11.61 4.53
CA THR A 102 -5.75 -12.45 5.67
C THR A 102 -4.98 -11.95 6.90
N ALA A 103 -5.71 -11.60 7.94
CA ALA A 103 -5.15 -11.04 9.17
C ALA A 103 -4.34 -12.07 9.97
N PRO A 104 -3.38 -11.63 10.79
CA PRO A 104 -2.64 -12.52 11.67
C PRO A 104 -3.50 -13.02 12.80
N THR A 105 -3.17 -14.20 13.32
CA THR A 105 -3.63 -14.65 14.63
C THR A 105 -2.46 -14.72 15.61
N PHE A 106 -2.75 -14.54 16.90
CA PHE A 106 -1.71 -14.45 17.93
C PHE A 106 -1.90 -15.52 19.00
N LYS A 107 -0.79 -15.95 19.58
CA LYS A 107 -0.74 -16.74 20.79
C LYS A 107 -0.99 -15.86 22.03
N ALA A 108 -1.15 -16.49 23.19
CA ALA A 108 -1.35 -15.77 24.45
C ALA A 108 -0.17 -14.84 24.77
N ASP A 109 1.05 -15.26 24.48
CA ASP A 109 2.29 -14.51 24.68
C ASP A 109 2.50 -13.33 23.72
N GLY A 110 1.59 -13.11 22.76
CA GLY A 110 1.64 -12.03 21.78
C GLY A 110 2.45 -12.35 20.52
N THR A 111 3.08 -13.52 20.43
CA THR A 111 3.73 -13.96 19.20
C THR A 111 2.72 -14.43 18.17
N TYR A 112 3.09 -14.45 16.88
CA TYR A 112 2.21 -14.96 15.83
C TYR A 112 1.89 -16.46 16.05
N ARG A 113 0.60 -16.80 15.93
CA ARG A 113 0.16 -18.17 15.64
C ARG A 113 0.19 -18.39 14.13
N THR A 114 -0.41 -17.45 13.38
CA THR A 114 -0.32 -17.34 11.93
C THR A 114 0.07 -15.91 11.58
N ARG A 115 1.01 -15.73 10.67
CA ARG A 115 1.34 -14.40 10.15
C ARG A 115 0.29 -13.92 9.16
N PRO A 116 0.20 -12.61 8.93
CA PRO A 116 -0.70 -12.10 7.90
C PRO A 116 -0.21 -12.50 6.51
N HIS A 117 -1.15 -12.71 5.58
CA HIS A 117 -0.88 -13.04 4.19
C HIS A 117 -1.57 -12.05 3.26
N VAL A 118 -0.96 -11.80 2.12
CA VAL A 118 -1.51 -10.89 1.13
C VAL A 118 -1.30 -11.37 -0.30
N THR A 119 -2.34 -11.23 -1.11
CA THR A 119 -2.25 -11.28 -2.57
C THR A 119 -2.49 -9.88 -3.10
N VAL A 120 -1.59 -9.38 -3.95
CA VAL A 120 -1.71 -8.08 -4.61
C VAL A 120 -1.72 -8.29 -6.11
N ILE A 121 -2.76 -7.80 -6.76
CA ILE A 121 -2.89 -7.80 -8.21
C ILE A 121 -2.88 -6.35 -8.68
N GLN A 122 -1.94 -6.00 -9.55
CA GLN A 122 -1.87 -4.67 -10.17
C GLN A 122 -2.22 -4.75 -11.64
N ASN A 123 -3.25 -4.03 -12.07
CA ASN A 123 -3.66 -3.98 -13.48
C ASN A 123 -3.89 -5.38 -14.10
N GLY A 124 -4.38 -6.34 -13.30
CA GLY A 124 -4.57 -7.73 -13.70
C GLY A 124 -3.35 -8.63 -13.59
N VAL A 125 -2.19 -8.11 -13.16
CA VAL A 125 -0.94 -8.88 -12.99
C VAL A 125 -0.69 -9.14 -11.50
N ILE A 126 -0.40 -10.39 -11.13
CA ILE A 126 -0.10 -10.78 -9.74
C ILE A 126 1.29 -10.24 -9.36
N LEU A 127 1.34 -9.41 -8.33
CA LEU A 127 2.58 -8.88 -7.75
C LEU A 127 2.97 -9.58 -6.45
N GLN A 128 1.99 -10.01 -5.66
CA GLN A 128 2.17 -10.83 -4.46
C GLN A 128 1.15 -11.98 -4.54
N ASN A 129 1.58 -13.21 -4.29
CA ASN A 129 0.73 -14.40 -4.36
C ASN A 129 0.70 -15.10 -3.00
N ASN A 130 -0.32 -14.82 -2.19
CA ASN A 130 -0.45 -15.35 -0.84
C ASN A 130 0.85 -15.19 -0.02
N THR A 131 1.49 -14.03 -0.18
CA THR A 131 2.79 -13.73 0.43
C THR A 131 2.64 -13.51 1.93
N GLU A 132 3.47 -14.20 2.72
CA GLU A 132 3.56 -13.99 4.16
C GLU A 132 4.17 -12.62 4.46
N ILE A 133 3.55 -11.83 5.34
CA ILE A 133 4.08 -10.57 5.84
C ILE A 133 4.83 -10.84 7.16
N LEU A 134 6.11 -10.46 7.22
CA LEU A 134 6.98 -10.80 8.36
C LEU A 134 6.66 -10.04 9.65
N GLY A 135 6.03 -8.87 9.52
CA GLY A 135 5.66 -8.01 10.64
C GLY A 135 5.34 -6.59 10.18
N THR A 136 5.29 -5.66 11.13
CA THR A 136 5.01 -4.24 10.85
C THR A 136 5.99 -3.65 9.85
N THR A 137 5.53 -2.68 9.04
CA THR A 137 6.40 -1.93 8.13
C THR A 137 7.25 -0.96 8.94
N GLU A 138 8.58 -1.10 8.80
CA GLU A 138 9.56 -0.21 9.42
C GLU A 138 10.40 0.47 8.34
N PHE A 139 10.55 1.79 8.42
CA PHE A 139 11.48 2.51 7.53
C PHE A 139 12.93 2.15 7.86
N ILE A 140 13.26 2.06 9.15
CA ILE A 140 14.57 1.65 9.67
C ILE A 140 14.35 0.51 10.66
N GLY A 141 15.07 -0.59 10.49
CA GLY A 141 14.99 -1.76 11.35
C GLY A 141 14.31 -2.95 10.70
N LEU A 142 14.10 -3.99 11.51
CA LEU A 142 13.42 -5.23 11.08
C LEU A 142 11.92 -5.18 11.39
N PRO A 143 11.09 -5.87 10.62
CA PRO A 143 9.67 -6.03 10.92
C PRO A 143 9.45 -6.57 12.33
N ARG A 144 8.48 -6.00 13.06
CA ARG A 144 8.18 -6.39 14.44
C ARG A 144 6.83 -7.11 14.53
N THR A 145 6.76 -8.04 15.47
CA THR A 145 5.48 -8.64 15.86
C THR A 145 4.80 -7.73 16.88
N VAL A 146 3.64 -7.20 16.50
CA VAL A 146 2.79 -6.39 17.39
C VAL A 146 1.42 -7.04 17.45
N LYS A 147 0.98 -7.51 18.65
CA LYS A 147 -0.35 -8.09 18.83
C LYS A 147 -1.41 -7.01 18.67
N HIS A 148 -2.38 -7.26 17.79
CA HIS A 148 -3.48 -6.34 17.51
C HIS A 148 -4.75 -7.12 17.13
N GLY A 149 -5.87 -6.43 16.99
CA GLY A 149 -7.12 -6.93 16.41
C GLY A 149 -7.38 -6.30 15.04
N ALA A 150 -8.66 -6.15 14.69
CA ALA A 150 -9.07 -5.42 13.49
C ALA A 150 -8.46 -4.02 13.44
N GLY A 151 -8.01 -3.60 12.28
CA GLY A 151 -7.36 -2.30 12.05
C GLY A 151 -7.90 -1.56 10.83
N PRO A 152 -7.61 -0.25 10.70
CA PRO A 152 -8.07 0.55 9.57
C PRO A 152 -7.27 0.26 8.29
N ILE A 153 -7.79 0.71 7.15
CA ILE A 153 -6.99 0.95 5.96
C ILE A 153 -6.49 2.39 6.03
N LEU A 154 -5.16 2.58 5.93
CA LEU A 154 -4.55 3.90 5.96
C LEU A 154 -3.92 4.21 4.60
N LEU A 155 -4.09 5.43 4.12
CA LEU A 155 -3.44 5.97 2.93
C LEU A 155 -2.41 7.02 3.36
N GLN A 156 -1.17 6.82 2.94
CA GLN A 156 -0.05 7.65 3.36
C GLN A 156 0.04 8.95 2.57
N ALA A 157 0.29 10.04 3.28
CA ALA A 157 0.72 11.33 2.73
C ALA A 157 2.24 11.44 2.80
N HIS A 158 2.95 10.73 1.91
CA HIS A 158 4.41 10.71 1.92
C HIS A 158 5.03 12.10 1.73
N GLY A 159 6.03 12.43 2.53
CA GLY A 159 6.64 13.76 2.62
C GLY A 159 7.66 14.11 1.51
N ASP A 160 7.73 13.35 0.41
CA ASP A 160 8.60 13.67 -0.72
C ASP A 160 8.17 14.97 -1.43
N LYS A 161 9.02 15.50 -2.32
CA LYS A 161 8.77 16.75 -3.05
C LYS A 161 8.01 16.57 -4.36
N SER A 162 7.69 15.32 -4.78
CA SER A 162 6.94 15.08 -6.00
C SER A 162 5.49 15.56 -5.88
N GLN A 163 4.82 15.68 -7.02
CA GLN A 163 3.42 16.02 -7.07
C GLN A 163 2.57 14.93 -6.40
N PRO A 164 1.42 15.30 -5.77
CA PRO A 164 0.63 14.38 -4.98
C PRO A 164 -0.09 13.31 -5.82
N ILE A 165 -0.21 12.13 -5.24
CA ILE A 165 -0.98 11.00 -5.78
C ILE A 165 -2.48 11.26 -5.62
N SER A 166 -3.26 10.68 -6.51
CA SER A 166 -4.71 10.66 -6.41
C SER A 166 -5.23 9.23 -6.33
N PHE A 167 -6.33 9.06 -5.58
CA PHE A 167 -7.04 7.80 -5.39
C PHE A 167 -8.50 7.96 -5.81
N ARG A 168 -9.14 6.86 -6.26
CA ARG A 168 -10.57 6.79 -6.55
C ARG A 168 -11.07 5.36 -6.49
N ASN A 169 -12.38 5.16 -6.66
CA ASN A 169 -13.02 3.85 -6.77
C ASN A 169 -12.54 2.88 -5.69
N ILE A 170 -12.64 3.33 -4.41
CA ILE A 170 -12.17 2.56 -3.26
C ILE A 170 -13.36 1.81 -2.69
N TRP A 171 -13.27 0.49 -2.62
CA TRP A 171 -14.23 -0.32 -1.91
C TRP A 171 -13.55 -1.49 -1.19
N ILE A 172 -14.16 -1.95 -0.12
CA ILE A 172 -13.69 -3.05 0.70
C ILE A 172 -14.83 -4.01 1.02
N ARG A 173 -14.52 -5.29 1.05
CA ARG A 173 -15.43 -6.37 1.42
C ARG A 173 -14.77 -7.26 2.47
N ASN A 174 -15.43 -7.50 3.60
CA ASN A 174 -15.02 -8.51 4.58
C ASN A 174 -15.09 -9.92 3.97
N LEU A 175 -14.15 -10.77 4.37
CA LEU A 175 -14.05 -12.18 3.98
C LEU A 175 -14.33 -13.10 5.17
#